data_5986b3fc05903b05b7d6b203248e9255
#
_entry.id   5986b3fc05903b05b7d6b203248e9255
#
_cell.length_a   1.000
_cell.length_b   1.000
_cell.length_c   1.000
_cell.angle_alpha   90.00
_cell.angle_beta   90.00
_cell.angle_gamma   90.00
#
_symmetry.space_group_name_H-M   'P 1'
#
loop_
_entity.id
_entity.type
_entity.pdbx_description
1 polymer ?
#
loop_
_entity_poly.entity_id
_entity_poly.type
_entity_poly.pdbx_seq_one_letter_code
_entity_poly.pdbx_strand_id
1 'polypeptide(L)'
;MTAVADTLAVLVAIDSVNPAYPTLGGAPGPGEGAVAAWVEQFLGDRGIRTVIQPVLPGRSNVLGIVPGRDPARRVVLEAHMDTVSPAGMTIAPFAPRVEAGRLHGRGACDVKGGLAAMLHALADLAVGPPPPAEVVLAAVIDEEHAFRGVSRLVEHLRADRAVVAEPTDLRIVTATKGVL
;
A
#
# COMPACT_ATOMS: atom_id res chain seq x y z
N MET A 1 20.91 -4.60 1.41
CA MET A 1 19.69 -4.52 0.56
C MET A 1 19.53 -3.09 0.10
N THR A 2 18.63 -2.78 -0.83
CA THR A 2 18.27 -1.39 -1.16
C THR A 2 17.30 -0.86 -0.11
N ALA A 3 17.19 0.48 0.05
CA ALA A 3 16.25 1.09 0.98
C ALA A 3 14.78 0.63 0.77
N VAL A 4 14.39 0.39 -0.49
CA VAL A 4 13.07 -0.19 -0.84
C VAL A 4 12.91 -1.62 -0.29
N ALA A 5 13.96 -2.45 -0.41
CA ALA A 5 13.89 -3.83 0.09
C ALA A 5 13.89 -3.88 1.62
N ASP A 6 14.57 -2.95 2.29
CA ASP A 6 14.54 -2.83 3.75
C ASP A 6 13.15 -2.40 4.23
N THR A 7 12.52 -1.43 3.54
CA THR A 7 11.12 -1.02 3.78
C THR A 7 10.16 -2.18 3.56
N LEU A 8 10.32 -2.92 2.46
CA LEU A 8 9.49 -4.10 2.20
C LEU A 8 9.63 -5.16 3.30
N ALA A 9 10.84 -5.40 3.80
CA ALA A 9 11.04 -6.35 4.90
C ALA A 9 10.27 -5.92 6.16
N VAL A 10 10.30 -4.64 6.51
CA VAL A 10 9.52 -4.12 7.64
C VAL A 10 8.01 -4.30 7.41
N LEU A 11 7.50 -3.93 6.22
CA LEU A 11 6.09 -4.08 5.91
C LEU A 11 5.63 -5.55 5.96
N VAL A 12 6.43 -6.47 5.45
CA VAL A 12 6.13 -7.92 5.47
C VAL A 12 6.12 -8.46 6.90
N ALA A 13 6.99 -7.94 7.78
CA ALA A 13 7.02 -8.36 9.19
C ALA A 13 5.76 -7.94 9.97
N ILE A 14 5.00 -6.98 9.49
CA ILE A 14 3.73 -6.56 10.10
C ILE A 14 2.61 -7.46 9.57
N ASP A 15 1.97 -8.22 10.47
CA ASP A 15 0.73 -8.95 10.14
C ASP A 15 -0.39 -7.96 9.84
N SER A 16 -0.92 -8.00 8.62
CA SER A 16 -2.05 -7.19 8.16
C SER A 16 -3.10 -8.04 7.44
N VAL A 17 -3.25 -9.29 7.86
CA VAL A 17 -4.33 -10.15 7.34
C VAL A 17 -5.66 -9.44 7.50
N ASN A 18 -6.42 -9.34 6.41
CA ASN A 18 -7.75 -8.73 6.42
C ASN A 18 -8.64 -9.46 7.44
N PRO A 19 -9.41 -8.75 8.28
CA PRO A 19 -10.29 -9.38 9.27
C PRO A 19 -11.33 -10.35 8.70
N ALA A 20 -11.61 -10.30 7.41
CA ALA A 20 -12.46 -11.27 6.72
C ALA A 20 -11.81 -12.66 6.60
N TYR A 21 -10.50 -12.76 6.79
CA TYR A 21 -9.75 -14.02 6.69
C TYR A 21 -9.20 -14.47 8.04
N PRO A 22 -9.11 -15.79 8.28
CA PRO A 22 -8.52 -16.30 9.51
C PRO A 22 -6.99 -16.20 9.49
N THR A 23 -6.40 -15.93 10.66
CA THR A 23 -4.98 -16.12 10.94
C THR A 23 -4.65 -17.61 11.03
N LEU A 24 -3.36 -17.96 11.21
CA LEU A 24 -2.93 -19.35 11.45
C LEU A 24 -3.58 -19.96 12.71
N GLY A 25 -3.95 -19.14 13.69
CA GLY A 25 -4.66 -19.58 14.91
C GLY A 25 -6.19 -19.64 14.77
N GLY A 26 -6.75 -19.36 13.58
CA GLY A 26 -8.19 -19.37 13.31
C GLY A 26 -8.96 -18.12 13.75
N ALA A 27 -8.31 -17.18 14.43
CA ALA A 27 -8.90 -15.89 14.75
C ALA A 27 -9.00 -14.99 13.51
N PRO A 28 -9.93 -14.01 13.47
CA PRO A 28 -9.92 -12.98 12.42
C PRO A 28 -8.55 -12.28 12.33
N GLY A 29 -8.19 -11.86 11.12
CA GLY A 29 -6.96 -11.11 10.90
C GLY A 29 -6.94 -9.79 11.67
N PRO A 30 -5.75 -9.26 12.02
CA PRO A 30 -5.61 -8.02 12.79
C PRO A 30 -5.97 -6.76 12.00
N GLY A 31 -6.04 -6.87 10.68
CA GLY A 31 -6.28 -5.73 9.79
C GLY A 31 -5.05 -4.84 9.59
N GLU A 32 -5.26 -3.72 8.93
CA GLU A 32 -4.21 -2.86 8.41
C GLU A 32 -3.66 -1.83 9.40
N GLY A 33 -4.23 -1.73 10.60
CA GLY A 33 -3.91 -0.64 11.53
C GLY A 33 -2.42 -0.43 11.80
N ALA A 34 -1.67 -1.52 11.98
CA ALA A 34 -0.22 -1.43 12.22
C ALA A 34 0.56 -1.01 10.97
N VAL A 35 0.15 -1.45 9.76
CA VAL A 35 0.75 -0.98 8.50
C VAL A 35 0.42 0.49 8.28
N ALA A 36 -0.84 0.89 8.51
CA ALA A 36 -1.28 2.28 8.38
C ALA A 36 -0.46 3.21 9.29
N ALA A 37 -0.28 2.85 10.56
CA ALA A 37 0.53 3.62 11.50
C ALA A 37 2.01 3.72 11.03
N TRP A 38 2.56 2.63 10.53
CA TRP A 38 3.93 2.64 10.00
C TRP A 38 4.06 3.53 8.76
N VAL A 39 3.10 3.47 7.83
CA VAL A 39 3.07 4.33 6.63
C VAL A 39 2.96 5.81 7.03
N GLU A 40 2.08 6.13 7.97
CA GLU A 40 1.94 7.49 8.50
C GLU A 40 3.26 8.00 9.08
N GLN A 41 3.94 7.18 9.90
CA GLN A 41 5.25 7.50 10.45
C GLN A 41 6.30 7.71 9.36
N PHE A 42 6.38 6.80 8.37
CA PHE A 42 7.32 6.88 7.25
C PHE A 42 7.19 8.20 6.49
N LEU A 43 5.95 8.64 6.24
CA LEU A 43 5.64 9.89 5.55
C LEU A 43 5.96 11.10 6.43
N GLY A 44 5.59 11.05 7.70
CA GLY A 44 5.83 12.12 8.68
C GLY A 44 7.31 12.41 8.89
N ASP A 45 8.14 11.36 9.02
CA ASP A 45 9.60 11.48 9.17
C ASP A 45 10.28 12.18 7.98
N ARG A 46 9.58 12.22 6.84
CA ARG A 46 10.04 12.88 5.60
C ARG A 46 9.37 14.22 5.33
N GLY A 47 8.58 14.72 6.27
CA GLY A 47 7.85 15.98 6.13
C GLY A 47 6.75 15.95 5.05
N ILE A 48 6.33 14.76 4.63
CA ILE A 48 5.27 14.62 3.62
C ILE A 48 3.92 14.82 4.30
N ARG A 49 3.11 15.71 3.75
CA ARG A 49 1.75 15.95 4.25
C ARG A 49 0.94 14.64 4.22
N THR A 50 0.40 14.27 5.38
CA THR A 50 -0.36 13.04 5.53
C THR A 50 -1.82 13.35 5.88
N VAL A 51 -2.76 12.58 5.32
CA VAL A 51 -4.18 12.62 5.65
C VAL A 51 -4.65 11.21 5.99
N ILE A 52 -5.24 11.06 7.16
CA ILE A 52 -5.90 9.81 7.57
C ILE A 52 -7.36 9.90 7.14
N GLN A 53 -7.79 8.96 6.30
CA GLN A 53 -9.16 8.89 5.80
C GLN A 53 -9.89 7.70 6.46
N PRO A 54 -10.78 7.93 7.45
CA PRO A 54 -11.55 6.85 8.06
C PRO A 54 -12.46 6.14 7.05
N VAL A 55 -12.46 4.81 7.09
CA VAL A 55 -13.27 3.95 6.20
C VAL A 55 -14.19 3.05 7.03
N LEU A 56 -13.60 2.31 7.98
CA LEU A 56 -14.30 1.42 8.91
C LEU A 56 -13.85 1.73 10.35
N PRO A 57 -14.58 1.30 11.36
CA PRO A 57 -14.12 1.45 12.74
C PRO A 57 -12.71 0.89 12.95
N GLY A 58 -11.75 1.75 13.34
CA GLY A 58 -10.35 1.38 13.54
C GLY A 58 -9.53 1.07 12.27
N ARG A 59 -10.10 1.23 11.07
CA ARG A 59 -9.42 0.96 9.79
C ARG A 59 -9.55 2.18 8.87
N SER A 60 -8.43 2.74 8.47
CA SER A 60 -8.35 3.98 7.69
C SER A 60 -7.39 3.84 6.52
N ASN A 61 -7.67 4.52 5.42
CA ASN A 61 -6.67 4.78 4.39
C ASN A 61 -5.66 5.82 4.91
N VAL A 62 -4.44 5.74 4.40
CA VAL A 62 -3.38 6.74 4.65
C VAL A 62 -3.00 7.38 3.32
N LEU A 63 -3.12 8.71 3.24
CA LEU A 63 -2.79 9.45 2.03
C LEU A 63 -1.54 10.30 2.27
N GLY A 64 -0.50 10.12 1.44
CA GLY A 64 0.68 10.98 1.41
C GLY A 64 0.61 11.93 0.22
N ILE A 65 0.84 13.24 0.41
CA ILE A 65 0.60 14.25 -0.62
C ILE A 65 1.87 15.07 -0.86
N VAL A 66 2.34 15.06 -2.11
CA VAL A 66 3.38 15.95 -2.61
C VAL A 66 2.74 16.94 -3.58
N PRO A 67 2.72 18.25 -3.27
CA PRO A 67 2.11 19.25 -4.13
C PRO A 67 2.86 19.37 -5.46
N GLY A 68 2.11 19.55 -6.54
CA GLY A 68 2.64 19.81 -7.88
C GLY A 68 2.64 21.28 -8.25
N ARG A 69 3.26 21.60 -9.42
CA ARG A 69 3.22 22.96 -9.97
C ARG A 69 1.85 23.36 -10.48
N ASP A 70 1.07 22.38 -10.95
CA ASP A 70 -0.32 22.58 -11.37
C ASP A 70 -1.25 21.88 -10.36
N PRO A 71 -1.92 22.67 -9.49
CA PRO A 71 -2.81 22.12 -8.46
C PRO A 71 -4.12 21.55 -9.04
N ALA A 72 -4.44 21.83 -10.30
CA ALA A 72 -5.61 21.28 -10.97
C ALA A 72 -5.38 19.85 -11.49
N ARG A 73 -4.12 19.42 -11.57
CA ARG A 73 -3.72 18.09 -12.06
C ARG A 73 -3.27 17.20 -10.92
N ARG A 74 -3.69 15.92 -10.96
CA ARG A 74 -3.37 14.94 -9.92
C ARG A 74 -3.06 13.58 -10.50
N VAL A 75 -2.03 12.95 -9.95
CA VAL A 75 -1.70 11.54 -10.17
C VAL A 75 -1.83 10.82 -8.83
N VAL A 76 -2.50 9.67 -8.83
CA VAL A 76 -2.60 8.78 -7.66
C VAL A 76 -1.70 7.58 -7.83
N LEU A 77 -0.93 7.27 -6.81
CA LEU A 77 -0.22 6.01 -6.62
C LEU A 77 -1.00 5.23 -5.56
N GLU A 78 -1.60 4.12 -5.92
CA GLU A 78 -2.48 3.35 -5.03
C GLU A 78 -1.89 1.97 -4.77
N ALA A 79 -1.91 1.56 -3.50
CA ALA A 79 -1.54 0.21 -3.08
C ALA A 79 -2.35 -0.16 -1.83
N HIS A 80 -2.82 -1.40 -1.76
CA HIS A 80 -3.50 -1.87 -0.56
C HIS A 80 -2.55 -2.28 0.56
N MET A 81 -3.04 -2.26 1.80
CA MET A 81 -2.27 -2.57 3.00
C MET A 81 -2.62 -3.94 3.58
N ASP A 82 -3.79 -4.48 3.26
CA ASP A 82 -4.23 -5.78 3.74
C ASP A 82 -3.61 -6.94 2.96
N THR A 83 -3.78 -8.13 3.48
CA THR A 83 -3.38 -9.38 2.84
C THR A 83 -4.42 -10.47 3.10
N VAL A 84 -4.45 -11.49 2.26
CA VAL A 84 -5.19 -12.72 2.52
C VAL A 84 -4.56 -13.54 3.65
N SER A 85 -5.25 -14.58 4.10
CA SER A 85 -4.76 -15.53 5.10
C SER A 85 -3.39 -16.12 4.72
N PRO A 86 -2.50 -16.36 5.70
CA PRO A 86 -1.28 -17.11 5.49
C PRO A 86 -1.48 -18.64 5.47
N ALA A 87 -2.72 -19.13 5.53
CA ALA A 87 -3.02 -20.55 5.50
C ALA A 87 -2.45 -21.19 4.23
N GLY A 88 -1.85 -22.36 4.38
CA GLY A 88 -1.21 -23.09 3.29
C GLY A 88 0.22 -22.64 2.94
N MET A 89 0.75 -21.59 3.57
CA MET A 89 2.15 -21.22 3.41
C MET A 89 3.07 -22.24 4.05
N THR A 90 4.17 -22.58 3.37
CA THR A 90 5.20 -23.51 3.86
C THR A 90 6.39 -22.80 4.52
N ILE A 91 6.36 -21.47 4.55
CA ILE A 91 7.37 -20.61 5.18
C ILE A 91 6.71 -19.76 6.26
N ALA A 92 7.50 -19.21 7.18
CA ALA A 92 7.00 -18.25 8.17
C ALA A 92 6.48 -16.99 7.47
N PRO A 93 5.18 -16.67 7.57
CA PRO A 93 4.55 -15.64 6.74
C PRO A 93 5.04 -14.23 7.02
N PHE A 94 5.34 -13.91 8.29
CA PHE A 94 5.71 -12.57 8.76
C PHE A 94 7.16 -12.51 9.25
N ALA A 95 7.99 -13.48 8.86
CA ALA A 95 9.44 -13.46 9.05
C ALA A 95 10.12 -13.27 7.68
N PRO A 96 10.29 -12.03 7.21
CA PRO A 96 10.81 -11.75 5.87
C PRO A 96 12.20 -12.35 5.69
N ARG A 97 12.41 -13.08 4.61
CA ARG A 97 13.67 -13.73 4.28
C ARG A 97 14.09 -13.39 2.85
N VAL A 98 15.33 -12.95 2.68
CA VAL A 98 15.90 -12.75 1.36
C VAL A 98 16.69 -13.97 0.96
N GLU A 99 16.32 -14.59 -0.15
CA GLU A 99 16.97 -15.77 -0.71
C GLU A 99 17.01 -15.66 -2.23
N ALA A 100 18.17 -15.91 -2.83
CA ALA A 100 18.38 -15.81 -4.28
C ALA A 100 17.88 -14.48 -4.90
N GLY A 101 18.04 -13.36 -4.19
CA GLY A 101 17.62 -12.04 -4.65
C GLY A 101 16.12 -11.76 -4.55
N ARG A 102 15.35 -12.63 -3.91
CA ARG A 102 13.90 -12.48 -3.69
C ARG A 102 13.59 -12.36 -2.21
N LEU A 103 12.66 -11.46 -1.85
CA LEU A 103 12.14 -11.36 -0.50
C LEU A 103 10.87 -12.22 -0.39
N HIS A 104 10.87 -13.12 0.58
CA HIS A 104 9.78 -14.06 0.84
C HIS A 104 9.01 -13.67 2.10
N GLY A 105 7.67 -13.73 2.03
CA GLY A 105 6.74 -13.49 3.13
C GLY A 105 5.34 -13.16 2.62
N ARG A 106 4.32 -13.17 3.49
CA ARG A 106 2.94 -12.83 3.13
C ARG A 106 2.87 -11.35 2.73
N GLY A 107 2.25 -11.08 1.57
CA GLY A 107 2.12 -9.73 1.04
C GLY A 107 3.38 -9.17 0.36
N ALA A 108 4.49 -9.92 0.28
CA ALA A 108 5.72 -9.41 -0.34
C ALA A 108 5.52 -9.03 -1.82
N CYS A 109 4.71 -9.80 -2.56
CA CYS A 109 4.36 -9.55 -3.95
C CYS A 109 3.03 -8.81 -4.06
N ASP A 110 2.07 -9.21 -3.28
CA ASP A 110 0.69 -8.72 -3.28
C ASP A 110 0.35 -8.07 -1.92
N VAL A 111 0.48 -6.71 -1.74
CA VAL A 111 1.12 -5.77 -2.68
C VAL A 111 2.12 -4.87 -1.93
N LYS A 112 2.64 -5.32 -0.76
CA LYS A 112 3.59 -4.51 0.06
C LYS A 112 4.87 -4.14 -0.71
N GLY A 113 5.27 -4.93 -1.70
CA GLY A 113 6.37 -4.60 -2.61
C GLY A 113 6.09 -3.34 -3.42
N GLY A 114 4.90 -3.25 -4.00
CA GLY A 114 4.42 -2.07 -4.70
C GLY A 114 4.30 -0.87 -3.78
N LEU A 115 3.71 -1.05 -2.58
CA LEU A 115 3.62 -0.01 -1.56
C LEU A 115 5.00 0.54 -1.17
N ALA A 116 5.97 -0.34 -0.91
CA ALA A 116 7.34 0.08 -0.58
C ALA A 116 7.98 0.91 -1.70
N ALA A 117 7.83 0.47 -2.96
CA ALA A 117 8.35 1.21 -4.11
C ALA A 117 7.69 2.58 -4.26
N MET A 118 6.36 2.67 -4.11
CA MET A 118 5.62 3.92 -4.20
C MET A 118 5.94 4.89 -3.06
N LEU A 119 6.15 4.39 -1.83
CA LEU A 119 6.60 5.21 -0.70
C LEU A 119 7.94 5.88 -0.97
N HIS A 120 8.90 5.14 -1.51
CA HIS A 120 10.21 5.71 -1.85
C HIS A 120 10.13 6.67 -3.04
N ALA A 121 9.34 6.34 -4.07
CA ALA A 121 9.12 7.25 -5.20
C ALA A 121 8.50 8.58 -4.74
N LEU A 122 7.52 8.53 -3.82
CA LEU A 122 6.93 9.74 -3.25
C LEU A 122 7.94 10.53 -2.41
N ALA A 123 8.78 9.83 -1.63
CA ALA A 123 9.84 10.46 -0.83
C ALA A 123 10.88 11.18 -1.71
N ASP A 124 11.28 10.57 -2.83
CA ASP A 124 12.19 11.19 -3.80
C ASP A 124 11.56 12.44 -4.44
N LEU A 125 10.26 12.39 -4.76
CA LEU A 125 9.53 13.55 -5.27
C LEU A 125 9.42 14.67 -4.24
N ALA A 126 9.32 14.36 -2.97
CA ALA A 126 9.17 15.36 -1.89
C ALA A 126 10.44 16.20 -1.68
N VAL A 127 11.62 15.65 -1.96
CA VAL A 127 12.91 16.38 -1.82
C VAL A 127 13.38 17.00 -3.13
N GLY A 128 12.74 16.66 -4.26
CA GLY A 128 13.04 17.17 -5.59
C GLY A 128 12.34 18.49 -5.90
N PRO A 129 12.52 19.02 -7.12
CA PRO A 129 11.72 20.12 -7.60
C PRO A 129 10.25 19.70 -7.70
N PRO A 130 9.28 20.63 -7.48
CA PRO A 130 7.86 20.29 -7.53
C PRO A 130 7.49 19.58 -8.84
N PRO A 131 6.81 18.42 -8.78
CA PRO A 131 6.39 17.67 -9.96
C PRO A 131 5.35 18.46 -10.79
N PRO A 132 5.11 18.11 -12.07
CA PRO A 132 4.14 18.82 -12.90
C PRO A 132 2.71 18.80 -12.37
N ALA A 133 2.32 17.74 -11.67
CA ALA A 133 0.99 17.55 -11.06
C ALA A 133 1.14 17.18 -9.58
N GLU A 134 0.11 17.39 -8.78
CA GLU A 134 0.06 16.85 -7.41
C GLU A 134 0.18 15.33 -7.48
N VAL A 135 1.01 14.73 -6.61
CA VAL A 135 1.13 13.28 -6.49
C VAL A 135 0.58 12.86 -5.12
N VAL A 136 -0.39 11.97 -5.14
CA VAL A 136 -1.01 11.41 -3.94
C VAL A 136 -0.70 9.92 -3.89
N LEU A 137 0.02 9.49 -2.88
CA LEU A 137 0.07 8.07 -2.53
C LEU A 137 -1.18 7.76 -1.69
N ALA A 138 -1.90 6.71 -2.06
CA ALA A 138 -3.05 6.20 -1.33
C ALA A 138 -2.77 4.76 -0.88
N ALA A 139 -2.40 4.58 0.38
CA ALA A 139 -2.35 3.28 1.02
C ALA A 139 -3.76 2.95 1.52
N VAL A 140 -4.44 2.02 0.85
CA VAL A 140 -5.85 1.73 1.08
C VAL A 140 -6.06 0.44 1.87
N ILE A 141 -7.24 0.33 2.50
CA ILE A 141 -7.65 -0.86 3.23
C ILE A 141 -8.60 -1.73 2.41
N ASP A 142 -8.70 -3.01 2.77
CA ASP A 142 -9.82 -3.90 2.43
C ASP A 142 -9.93 -4.21 0.93
N GLU A 143 -8.82 -4.21 0.21
CA GLU A 143 -8.79 -4.58 -1.21
C GLU A 143 -9.14 -6.05 -1.38
N GLU A 144 -8.49 -6.93 -0.60
CA GLU A 144 -8.59 -8.38 -0.65
C GLU A 144 -9.99 -8.95 -0.30
N HIS A 145 -10.93 -8.09 0.12
CA HIS A 145 -12.27 -8.55 0.51
C HIS A 145 -13.40 -7.77 -0.19
N ALA A 146 -13.49 -6.46 -0.02
CA ALA A 146 -14.67 -5.70 -0.44
C ALA A 146 -14.38 -4.30 -0.99
N PHE A 147 -13.12 -3.96 -1.29
CA PHE A 147 -12.71 -2.70 -1.92
C PHE A 147 -13.19 -1.43 -1.20
N ARG A 148 -13.45 -1.49 0.13
CA ARG A 148 -14.04 -0.37 0.88
C ARG A 148 -13.12 0.83 0.94
N GLY A 149 -11.79 0.58 1.01
CA GLY A 149 -10.78 1.63 1.02
C GLY A 149 -10.78 2.46 -0.25
N VAL A 150 -10.65 1.81 -1.40
CA VAL A 150 -10.65 2.50 -2.70
C VAL A 150 -12.03 3.11 -3.00
N SER A 151 -13.13 2.46 -2.63
CA SER A 151 -14.48 3.01 -2.77
C SER A 151 -14.61 4.34 -2.01
N ARG A 152 -14.13 4.38 -0.76
CA ARG A 152 -14.09 5.61 0.05
C ARG A 152 -13.18 6.68 -0.55
N LEU A 153 -12.03 6.26 -1.12
CA LEU A 153 -11.09 7.18 -1.74
C LEU A 153 -11.73 7.93 -2.90
N VAL A 154 -12.39 7.24 -3.83
CA VAL A 154 -12.95 7.83 -5.04
C VAL A 154 -14.20 8.70 -4.81
N GLU A 155 -14.83 8.62 -3.63
CA GLU A 155 -15.89 9.54 -3.24
C GLU A 155 -15.39 10.99 -3.11
N HIS A 156 -14.15 11.16 -2.67
CA HIS A 156 -13.60 12.45 -2.27
C HIS A 156 -12.36 12.89 -3.07
N LEU A 157 -11.74 11.98 -3.83
CA LEU A 157 -10.52 12.25 -4.56
C LEU A 157 -10.76 12.04 -6.06
N ARG A 158 -10.42 13.04 -6.86
CA ARG A 158 -10.39 12.96 -8.32
C ARG A 158 -8.94 13.00 -8.79
N ALA A 159 -8.63 12.24 -9.83
CA ALA A 159 -7.31 12.20 -10.42
C ALA A 159 -7.40 12.14 -11.94
N ASP A 160 -6.40 12.69 -12.62
CA ASP A 160 -6.25 12.58 -14.08
C ASP A 160 -5.69 11.22 -14.47
N ARG A 161 -4.89 10.64 -13.59
CA ARG A 161 -4.24 9.34 -13.79
C ARG A 161 -4.06 8.64 -12.45
N ALA A 162 -4.06 7.31 -12.51
CA ALA A 162 -3.72 6.45 -11.38
C ALA A 162 -2.76 5.35 -11.82
N VAL A 163 -1.87 4.98 -10.91
CA VAL A 163 -1.04 3.76 -10.97
C VAL A 163 -1.46 2.92 -9.78
N VAL A 164 -1.99 1.74 -10.05
CA VAL A 164 -2.39 0.77 -9.03
C VAL A 164 -1.33 -0.32 -8.97
N ALA A 165 -0.81 -0.58 -7.79
CA ALA A 165 0.19 -1.62 -7.58
C ALA A 165 -0.49 -2.98 -7.51
N GLU A 166 -0.10 -3.88 -8.42
CA GLU A 166 -0.56 -5.26 -8.47
C GLU A 166 0.54 -6.17 -9.03
N PRO A 167 0.55 -7.49 -8.73
CA PRO A 167 1.55 -8.42 -9.23
C PRO A 167 1.32 -8.74 -10.72
N THR A 168 1.84 -7.92 -11.61
CA THR A 168 1.65 -7.98 -13.08
C THR A 168 2.90 -8.40 -13.85
N ASP A 169 3.91 -8.97 -13.20
CA ASP A 169 5.23 -9.24 -13.82
C ASP A 169 5.86 -7.99 -14.47
N LEU A 170 5.70 -6.83 -13.84
CA LEU A 170 6.13 -5.51 -14.33
C LEU A 170 5.49 -5.12 -15.69
N ARG A 171 4.38 -5.72 -16.05
CA ARG A 171 3.60 -5.34 -17.23
C ARG A 171 2.62 -4.22 -16.86
N ILE A 172 2.46 -3.27 -17.76
CA ILE A 172 1.40 -2.26 -17.64
C ILE A 172 0.09 -2.89 -18.10
N VAL A 173 -0.86 -3.05 -17.18
CA VAL A 173 -2.22 -3.51 -17.47
C VAL A 173 -3.13 -2.29 -17.53
N THR A 174 -3.76 -2.07 -18.67
CA THR A 174 -4.62 -0.90 -18.90
C THR A 174 -6.12 -1.22 -18.84
N ALA A 175 -6.46 -2.50 -18.75
CA ALA A 175 -7.83 -2.98 -18.59
C ALA A 175 -7.84 -4.34 -17.90
N THR A 176 -8.80 -4.57 -17.04
CA THR A 176 -9.03 -5.85 -16.37
C THR A 176 -10.44 -6.36 -16.67
N LYS A 177 -10.64 -7.65 -16.46
CA LYS A 177 -12.01 -8.23 -16.45
C LYS A 177 -12.65 -7.83 -15.12
N GLY A 178 -13.87 -7.31 -15.17
CA GLY A 178 -14.69 -7.20 -13.97
C GLY A 178 -15.11 -8.58 -13.47
N VAL A 179 -15.30 -8.70 -12.16
CA VAL A 179 -15.99 -9.84 -11.55
C VAL A 179 -17.44 -9.42 -11.36
N LEU A 180 -18.37 -10.19 -11.94
CA LEU A 180 -19.84 -9.99 -11.83
C LEU A 180 -20.37 -10.90 -10.72
#